data_e6841f244ffef029aa89a366b36e6778
#
_entry.id   e6841f244ffef029aa89a366b36e6778
#
_cell.length_a   1.000
_cell.length_b   1.000
_cell.length_c   1.000
_cell.angle_alpha   90.00
_cell.angle_beta   90.00
_cell.angle_gamma   90.00
#
_symmetry.space_group_name_H-M   'P 1'
#
loop_
_entity.id
_entity.type
_entity.pdbx_description
1 polymer ?
#
loop_
_entity_poly.entity_id
_entity_poly.type
_entity_poly.pdbx_seq_one_letter_code
_entity_poly.pdbx_strand_id
1 'polypeptide(L)'
;MKAIYETGTMTQELEVTDFYQDVSKLLAEEDLSDCPKEVTVRVPNEGEVVYRISVRSGTRFITEIDNSLPDDLADMAKARFLTCVDPAKNAYKFYKLEPKGEEVIAEYGRMGTRKGELFGARTFAYPKRMFWIKYQEKLSKGYVDRTELYLPDSVETTEAAPAKAVPASKPEGPSAVLFQKLKALAKKAVEQAEVRVPVNEAIIRASKELLGRLYDAVSVEEFNDCLLELISILQRPVRTGDGTGVRRLMATSEKDFASIVHRESDLIQAMEGSITGTAVIGRQESFDQYQIEVYEATEKQKKQVFSHLGADLQKKVKRVYRVIPKFQQERFNQYLKAHQIKQVKQLWHGSRNENWMSIIRNSLLLNPDAKITGKMFGNGVYFAPSAAKSWNYTSYRGTYWAGGSADVAYMGLYAVAYGTPYDTDSWSSCLDYQEEVKRSGKDCLHAHAGSALRNDEIVFYNEAAMVLNYIVEFA
;
A
#
# COMPACT_ATOMS: atom_id res chain seq x y z
N MET A 1 2.18 -41.30 -1.12
CA MET A 1 2.95 -42.20 -0.18
C MET A 1 1.99 -42.56 0.94
N LYS A 2 2.15 -43.78 1.54
CA LYS A 2 1.37 -44.18 2.73
C LYS A 2 2.23 -43.99 3.98
N ALA A 3 1.66 -43.44 5.01
CA ALA A 3 2.27 -43.30 6.33
C ALA A 3 1.32 -43.80 7.42
N ILE A 4 1.86 -44.24 8.55
CA ILE A 4 1.11 -44.66 9.73
C ILE A 4 1.39 -43.64 10.84
N TYR A 5 0.34 -42.97 11.30
CA TYR A 5 0.38 -41.97 12.37
C TYR A 5 -0.11 -42.61 13.67
N GLU A 6 0.75 -42.63 14.67
CA GLU A 6 0.47 -43.29 15.96
C GLU A 6 0.62 -42.32 17.11
N THR A 7 -0.40 -42.27 17.96
CA THR A 7 -0.32 -41.67 19.29
C THR A 7 -0.55 -42.78 20.34
N GLY A 8 -0.35 -42.50 21.59
CA GLY A 8 -0.60 -43.48 22.66
C GLY A 8 -2.01 -44.06 22.69
N THR A 9 -2.97 -43.48 21.99
CA THR A 9 -4.41 -43.84 22.03
C THR A 9 -4.99 -44.12 20.62
N MET A 10 -4.30 -43.76 19.54
CA MET A 10 -4.83 -43.84 18.18
C MET A 10 -3.74 -44.28 17.17
N THR A 11 -4.15 -45.07 16.21
CA THR A 11 -3.35 -45.41 15.02
C THR A 11 -4.17 -45.07 13.78
N GLN A 12 -3.61 -44.31 12.84
CA GLN A 12 -4.29 -43.92 11.61
C GLN A 12 -3.38 -44.09 10.40
N GLU A 13 -3.90 -44.68 9.32
CA GLU A 13 -3.22 -44.67 8.02
C GLU A 13 -3.47 -43.35 7.30
N LEU A 14 -2.41 -42.78 6.74
CA LEU A 14 -2.44 -41.53 6.00
C LEU A 14 -1.99 -41.74 4.57
N GLU A 15 -2.70 -41.13 3.61
CA GLU A 15 -2.17 -40.90 2.28
C GLU A 15 -1.54 -39.52 2.25
N VAL A 16 -0.21 -39.44 2.13
CA VAL A 16 0.53 -38.18 2.14
C VAL A 16 1.08 -37.88 0.73
N THR A 17 0.91 -36.64 0.32
CA THR A 17 1.47 -36.08 -0.92
C THR A 17 2.83 -35.45 -0.67
N ASP A 18 2.94 -34.70 0.42
CA ASP A 18 4.14 -34.07 0.94
C ASP A 18 4.25 -34.46 2.42
N PHE A 19 5.21 -35.34 2.74
CA PHE A 19 5.29 -35.98 4.04
C PHE A 19 5.36 -34.94 5.18
N TYR A 20 6.38 -34.09 5.16
CA TYR A 20 6.59 -33.16 6.28
C TYR A 20 5.53 -32.06 6.37
N GLN A 21 4.99 -31.62 5.22
CA GLN A 21 3.90 -30.65 5.19
C GLN A 21 2.61 -31.24 5.77
N ASP A 22 2.23 -32.42 5.35
CA ASP A 22 0.98 -33.06 5.77
C ASP A 22 1.04 -33.50 7.23
N VAL A 23 2.15 -34.10 7.65
CA VAL A 23 2.37 -34.47 9.07
C VAL A 23 2.38 -33.25 9.98
N SER A 24 2.95 -32.12 9.55
CA SER A 24 2.98 -30.91 10.36
C SER A 24 1.58 -30.32 10.64
N LYS A 25 0.64 -30.48 9.68
CA LYS A 25 -0.77 -30.08 9.87
C LYS A 25 -1.43 -30.91 10.94
N LEU A 26 -1.27 -32.25 10.88
CA LEU A 26 -1.83 -33.17 11.88
C LEU A 26 -1.26 -32.87 13.26
N LEU A 27 0.05 -32.71 13.39
CA LEU A 27 0.68 -32.35 14.66
C LEU A 27 0.19 -31.00 15.22
N ALA A 28 -0.19 -30.07 14.34
CA ALA A 28 -0.75 -28.78 14.75
C ALA A 28 -2.19 -28.86 15.24
N GLU A 29 -2.95 -29.88 14.83
CA GLU A 29 -4.35 -30.12 15.21
C GLU A 29 -4.50 -31.04 16.43
N GLU A 30 -3.43 -31.71 16.87
CA GLU A 30 -3.45 -32.61 18.02
C GLU A 30 -4.00 -31.93 19.29
N ASP A 31 -4.82 -32.68 20.05
CA ASP A 31 -5.33 -32.24 21.34
C ASP A 31 -4.18 -32.02 22.35
N LEU A 32 -4.27 -30.96 23.10
CA LEU A 32 -3.25 -30.54 24.06
C LEU A 32 -3.57 -30.96 25.52
N SER A 33 -4.71 -31.61 25.76
CA SER A 33 -5.15 -31.96 27.10
C SER A 33 -4.17 -32.91 27.82
N ASP A 34 -3.56 -33.83 27.07
CA ASP A 34 -2.66 -34.87 27.58
C ASP A 34 -1.18 -34.59 27.32
N CYS A 35 -0.80 -33.33 27.15
CA CYS A 35 0.60 -32.98 26.93
C CYS A 35 1.44 -33.00 28.22
N PRO A 36 2.73 -33.46 28.17
CA PRO A 36 3.48 -33.82 26.96
C PRO A 36 3.11 -35.21 26.44
N LYS A 37 3.00 -35.33 25.12
CA LYS A 37 2.75 -36.60 24.44
C LYS A 37 3.73 -36.83 23.27
N GLU A 38 3.94 -38.09 22.91
CA GLU A 38 4.75 -38.49 21.77
C GLU A 38 3.84 -38.95 20.64
N VAL A 39 4.25 -38.63 19.43
CA VAL A 39 3.61 -39.03 18.19
C VAL A 39 4.65 -39.65 17.30
N THR A 40 4.40 -40.89 16.87
CA THR A 40 5.27 -41.60 15.94
C THR A 40 4.61 -41.62 14.56
N VAL A 41 5.37 -41.24 13.55
CA VAL A 41 4.93 -41.35 12.15
C VAL A 41 5.88 -42.29 11.41
N ARG A 42 5.35 -43.44 10.98
CA ARG A 42 6.10 -44.50 10.33
C ARG A 42 5.79 -44.53 8.82
N VAL A 43 6.83 -44.58 8.00
CA VAL A 43 6.70 -44.88 6.58
C VAL A 43 7.14 -46.31 6.37
N PRO A 44 6.24 -47.23 5.93
CA PRO A 44 6.55 -48.65 5.79
C PRO A 44 7.78 -48.88 4.89
N ASN A 45 8.75 -49.64 5.41
CA ASN A 45 10.02 -49.97 4.80
C ASN A 45 11.06 -48.84 4.66
N GLU A 46 10.75 -47.63 5.11
CA GLU A 46 11.67 -46.49 5.03
C GLU A 46 12.18 -46.03 6.41
N GLY A 47 11.33 -46.10 7.44
CA GLY A 47 11.70 -45.72 8.78
C GLY A 47 10.55 -45.00 9.52
N GLU A 48 10.90 -44.34 10.61
CA GLU A 48 9.94 -43.59 11.43
C GLU A 48 10.54 -42.30 11.98
N VAL A 49 9.66 -41.34 12.31
CA VAL A 49 10.01 -40.13 13.04
C VAL A 49 9.14 -40.00 14.27
N VAL A 50 9.75 -39.59 15.38
CA VAL A 50 9.05 -39.41 16.66
C VAL A 50 9.08 -37.94 17.02
N TYR A 51 7.90 -37.40 17.27
CA TYR A 51 7.71 -36.01 17.70
C TYR A 51 7.21 -35.96 19.14
N ARG A 52 7.72 -35.03 19.92
CA ARG A 52 7.16 -34.69 21.25
C ARG A 52 6.40 -33.39 21.17
N ILE A 53 5.11 -33.44 21.50
CA ILE A 53 4.26 -32.26 21.65
C ILE A 53 4.26 -31.88 23.13
N SER A 54 4.56 -30.61 23.42
CA SER A 54 4.52 -30.05 24.77
C SER A 54 3.85 -28.69 24.78
N VAL A 55 3.33 -28.27 25.92
CA VAL A 55 2.67 -26.98 26.13
C VAL A 55 3.43 -26.16 27.17
N ARG A 56 3.74 -24.90 26.85
CA ARG A 56 4.33 -23.94 27.79
C ARG A 56 3.53 -22.64 27.72
N SER A 57 2.95 -22.20 28.83
CA SER A 57 2.11 -21.00 28.90
C SER A 57 1.03 -20.95 27.81
N GLY A 58 0.34 -22.07 27.59
CA GLY A 58 -0.70 -22.21 26.57
C GLY A 58 -0.20 -22.29 25.12
N THR A 59 1.11 -22.31 24.91
CA THR A 59 1.72 -22.37 23.58
C THR A 59 2.22 -23.78 23.28
N ARG A 60 1.83 -24.33 22.12
CA ARG A 60 2.31 -25.61 21.58
C ARG A 60 3.77 -25.52 21.13
N PHE A 61 4.56 -26.54 21.51
CA PHE A 61 5.90 -26.76 21.02
C PHE A 61 6.01 -28.19 20.50
N ILE A 62 6.54 -28.34 19.29
CA ILE A 62 6.77 -29.63 18.66
C ILE A 62 8.27 -29.79 18.50
N THR A 63 8.80 -30.88 19.01
CA THR A 63 10.23 -31.22 18.95
C THR A 63 10.36 -32.60 18.35
N GLU A 64 11.18 -32.74 17.30
CA GLU A 64 11.60 -34.03 16.81
C GLU A 64 12.59 -34.61 17.81
N ILE A 65 12.36 -35.85 18.25
CA ILE A 65 13.19 -36.52 19.25
C ILE A 65 13.95 -37.71 18.68
N ASP A 66 13.42 -38.32 17.61
CA ASP A 66 14.09 -39.34 16.85
C ASP A 66 13.65 -39.33 15.38
N ASN A 67 14.52 -39.67 14.45
CA ASN A 67 14.22 -39.71 13.04
C ASN A 67 15.17 -40.69 12.30
N SER A 68 14.61 -41.77 11.80
CA SER A 68 15.29 -42.74 10.97
C SER A 68 14.86 -42.72 9.49
N LEU A 69 14.02 -41.69 9.11
CA LEU A 69 13.59 -41.55 7.72
C LEU A 69 14.71 -40.98 6.85
N PRO A 70 14.74 -41.34 5.55
CA PRO A 70 15.67 -40.76 4.58
C PRO A 70 15.51 -39.25 4.44
N ASP A 71 16.62 -38.53 4.23
CA ASP A 71 16.63 -37.08 4.08
C ASP A 71 15.92 -36.58 2.81
N ASP A 72 15.73 -37.41 1.80
CA ASP A 72 15.04 -37.12 0.54
C ASP A 72 13.51 -36.95 0.71
N LEU A 73 12.96 -37.36 1.84
CA LEU A 73 11.57 -37.06 2.23
C LEU A 73 11.38 -35.60 2.69
N ALA A 74 12.47 -34.88 2.89
CA ALA A 74 12.38 -33.46 3.25
C ALA A 74 11.87 -32.63 2.07
N ASP A 75 10.77 -31.95 2.29
CA ASP A 75 10.14 -31.09 1.30
C ASP A 75 11.10 -30.02 0.75
N MET A 76 11.00 -29.75 -0.55
CA MET A 76 11.65 -28.63 -1.25
C MET A 76 10.95 -27.29 -0.96
N ALA A 77 10.61 -27.05 0.30
CA ALA A 77 9.87 -25.87 0.72
C ALA A 77 10.56 -24.58 0.25
N LYS A 78 9.76 -23.68 -0.31
CA LYS A 78 10.20 -22.31 -0.63
C LYS A 78 10.17 -21.44 0.63
N ALA A 79 10.96 -20.37 0.64
CA ALA A 79 10.97 -19.42 1.75
C ALA A 79 9.56 -18.92 2.10
N ARG A 80 9.30 -18.72 3.40
CA ARG A 80 8.04 -18.17 3.92
C ARG A 80 8.31 -16.93 4.77
N PHE A 81 7.38 -15.98 4.68
CA PHE A 81 7.42 -14.77 5.48
C PHE A 81 6.08 -14.57 6.20
N LEU A 82 6.14 -14.55 7.53
CA LEU A 82 4.96 -14.46 8.38
C LEU A 82 5.03 -13.22 9.27
N THR A 83 3.87 -12.60 9.51
CA THR A 83 3.75 -11.44 10.40
C THR A 83 2.75 -11.71 11.51
N CYS A 84 2.97 -11.11 12.70
CA CYS A 84 2.03 -11.16 13.82
C CYS A 84 1.89 -9.76 14.41
N VAL A 85 0.66 -9.23 14.36
CA VAL A 85 0.30 -7.95 14.96
C VAL A 85 -0.82 -8.19 15.97
N ASP A 86 -0.54 -7.97 17.25
CA ASP A 86 -1.50 -8.11 18.34
C ASP A 86 -1.26 -7.00 19.37
N PRO A 87 -2.08 -5.93 19.38
CA PRO A 87 -1.92 -4.81 20.30
C PRO A 87 -2.09 -5.21 21.77
N ALA A 88 -2.92 -6.22 22.06
CA ALA A 88 -3.15 -6.68 23.43
C ALA A 88 -1.90 -7.31 24.04
N LYS A 89 -1.13 -8.03 23.24
CA LYS A 89 0.14 -8.66 23.61
C LYS A 89 1.37 -7.80 23.27
N ASN A 90 1.18 -6.55 22.83
CA ASN A 90 2.26 -5.72 22.28
C ASN A 90 3.10 -6.47 21.23
N ALA A 91 2.45 -7.33 20.42
CA ALA A 91 3.12 -8.06 19.35
C ALA A 91 3.09 -7.23 18.07
N TYR A 92 4.26 -7.07 17.50
CA TYR A 92 4.51 -6.46 16.19
C TYR A 92 5.77 -7.12 15.65
N LYS A 93 5.60 -8.34 15.07
CA LYS A 93 6.68 -9.29 14.86
C LYS A 93 6.64 -9.89 13.46
N PHE A 94 7.81 -10.24 12.95
CA PHE A 94 7.95 -11.06 11.76
C PHE A 94 8.68 -12.37 12.06
N TYR A 95 8.52 -13.33 11.18
CA TYR A 95 9.22 -14.61 11.18
C TYR A 95 9.41 -15.08 9.74
N LYS A 96 10.67 -15.15 9.29
CA LYS A 96 11.04 -15.64 7.96
C LYS A 96 11.66 -17.01 8.12
N LEU A 97 11.26 -17.96 7.27
CA LEU A 97 11.88 -19.26 7.12
C LEU A 97 12.49 -19.34 5.72
N GLU A 98 13.78 -19.60 5.64
CA GLU A 98 14.53 -19.67 4.38
C GLU A 98 15.34 -20.96 4.31
N PRO A 99 14.95 -21.93 3.42
CA PRO A 99 15.73 -23.14 3.22
C PRO A 99 17.10 -22.83 2.62
N LYS A 100 18.17 -23.43 3.20
CA LYS A 100 19.56 -23.29 2.74
C LYS A 100 20.30 -24.61 2.91
N GLY A 101 20.43 -25.36 1.81
CA GLY A 101 21.00 -26.70 1.86
C GLY A 101 20.21 -27.62 2.78
N GLU A 102 20.85 -28.24 3.76
CA GLU A 102 20.24 -29.16 4.73
C GLU A 102 19.63 -28.44 5.95
N GLU A 103 19.65 -27.10 5.95
CA GLU A 103 19.13 -26.31 7.05
C GLU A 103 18.01 -25.40 6.57
N VAL A 104 17.18 -24.94 7.51
CA VAL A 104 16.31 -23.80 7.36
C VAL A 104 16.74 -22.69 8.31
N ILE A 105 17.01 -21.52 7.76
CA ILE A 105 17.35 -20.34 8.55
C ILE A 105 16.06 -19.61 8.92
N ALA A 106 15.77 -19.57 10.19
CA ALA A 106 14.70 -18.74 10.74
C ALA A 106 15.27 -17.38 11.10
N GLU A 107 14.76 -16.32 10.49
CA GLU A 107 15.02 -14.94 10.86
C GLU A 107 13.76 -14.35 11.50
N TYR A 108 13.87 -13.74 12.67
CA TYR A 108 12.71 -13.26 13.41
C TYR A 108 13.03 -12.07 14.31
N GLY A 109 12.04 -11.24 14.58
CA GLY A 109 12.21 -10.07 15.44
C GLY A 109 10.95 -9.19 15.46
N ARG A 110 11.11 -7.96 15.94
CA ARG A 110 10.07 -6.93 15.80
C ARG A 110 10.12 -6.35 14.40
N MET A 111 8.93 -6.08 13.84
CA MET A 111 8.82 -5.36 12.56
C MET A 111 9.29 -3.91 12.73
N GLY A 112 9.86 -3.34 11.68
CA GLY A 112 10.30 -1.95 11.63
C GLY A 112 11.62 -1.65 12.39
N THR A 113 12.26 -2.63 13.06
CA THR A 113 13.56 -2.43 13.70
C THR A 113 14.72 -2.67 12.73
N ARG A 114 15.85 -2.04 12.98
CA ARG A 114 17.09 -2.28 12.24
C ARG A 114 17.83 -3.48 12.81
N LYS A 115 18.60 -4.15 11.96
CA LYS A 115 19.51 -5.22 12.43
C LYS A 115 20.50 -4.66 13.45
N GLY A 116 20.61 -5.33 14.62
CA GLY A 116 21.47 -4.90 15.70
C GLY A 116 20.84 -3.95 16.74
N GLU A 117 19.62 -3.46 16.49
CA GLU A 117 18.87 -2.71 17.50
C GLU A 117 18.25 -3.66 18.55
N LEU A 118 17.87 -3.12 19.71
CA LEU A 118 17.13 -3.87 20.71
C LEU A 118 15.81 -4.40 20.08
N PHE A 119 15.57 -5.73 20.18
CA PHE A 119 14.50 -6.45 19.47
C PHE A 119 14.67 -6.55 17.95
N GLY A 120 15.83 -6.20 17.40
CA GLY A 120 16.18 -6.42 15.99
C GLY A 120 16.16 -7.90 15.60
N ALA A 121 16.39 -8.16 14.31
CA ALA A 121 16.35 -9.51 13.76
C ALA A 121 17.41 -10.42 14.40
N ARG A 122 16.95 -11.61 14.77
CA ARG A 122 17.77 -12.74 15.24
C ARG A 122 17.62 -13.90 14.26
N THR A 123 18.64 -14.75 14.19
CA THR A 123 18.63 -15.93 13.34
C THR A 123 18.81 -17.19 14.17
N PHE A 124 18.20 -18.27 13.72
CA PHE A 124 18.39 -19.60 14.25
C PHE A 124 18.31 -20.62 13.10
N ALA A 125 19.20 -21.63 13.09
CA ALA A 125 19.20 -22.70 12.12
C ALA A 125 18.47 -23.93 12.68
N TYR A 126 17.62 -24.53 11.87
CA TYR A 126 16.94 -25.80 12.13
C TYR A 126 17.29 -26.80 11.03
N PRO A 127 17.23 -28.14 11.28
CA PRO A 127 17.23 -29.13 10.22
C PRO A 127 16.10 -28.82 9.21
N LYS A 128 16.34 -29.02 7.91
CA LYS A 128 15.41 -28.69 6.83
C LYS A 128 14.03 -29.31 7.03
N ARG A 129 13.98 -30.55 7.50
CA ARG A 129 12.75 -31.30 7.81
C ARG A 129 11.84 -30.61 8.88
N MET A 130 12.41 -29.72 9.69
CA MET A 130 11.64 -28.96 10.69
C MET A 130 10.90 -27.73 10.10
N PHE A 131 11.05 -27.44 8.81
CA PHE A 131 10.48 -26.26 8.16
C PHE A 131 8.97 -26.13 8.42
N TRP A 132 8.21 -27.15 8.02
CA TRP A 132 6.75 -27.11 8.12
C TRP A 132 6.27 -27.14 9.56
N ILE A 133 6.97 -27.82 10.45
CA ILE A 133 6.66 -27.80 11.88
C ILE A 133 6.79 -26.37 12.44
N LYS A 134 7.89 -25.69 12.11
CA LYS A 134 8.09 -24.30 12.57
C LYS A 134 7.10 -23.32 11.93
N TYR A 135 6.73 -23.57 10.70
CA TYR A 135 5.68 -22.82 10.01
C TYR A 135 4.33 -22.97 10.74
N GLN A 136 3.88 -24.19 10.99
CA GLN A 136 2.61 -24.46 11.67
C GLN A 136 2.60 -23.96 13.12
N GLU A 137 3.72 -24.09 13.86
CA GLU A 137 3.86 -23.50 15.19
C GLU A 137 3.64 -21.99 15.18
N LYS A 138 4.03 -21.30 14.11
CA LYS A 138 3.83 -19.85 14.00
C LYS A 138 2.39 -19.50 13.65
N LEU A 139 1.77 -20.22 12.72
CA LEU A 139 0.35 -20.02 12.41
C LEU A 139 -0.52 -20.20 13.66
N SER A 140 -0.28 -21.26 14.45
CA SER A 140 -1.00 -21.51 15.71
C SER A 140 -0.79 -20.42 16.79
N LYS A 141 0.27 -19.61 16.67
CA LYS A 141 0.56 -18.44 17.51
C LYS A 141 -0.04 -17.13 16.98
N GLY A 142 -0.89 -17.19 15.95
CA GLY A 142 -1.54 -16.04 15.35
C GLY A 142 -0.65 -15.27 14.34
N TYR A 143 0.39 -15.91 13.79
CA TYR A 143 1.09 -15.34 12.65
C TYR A 143 0.28 -15.58 11.38
N VAL A 144 0.32 -14.62 10.47
CA VAL A 144 -0.32 -14.67 9.14
C VAL A 144 0.77 -14.79 8.08
N ASP A 145 0.59 -15.71 7.13
CA ASP A 145 1.50 -15.84 5.99
C ASP A 145 1.32 -14.65 5.03
N ARG A 146 2.43 -13.99 4.75
CA ARG A 146 2.53 -12.83 3.85
C ARG A 146 3.60 -13.05 2.76
N THR A 147 3.93 -14.31 2.49
CA THR A 147 5.01 -14.67 1.57
C THR A 147 4.84 -14.06 0.19
N GLU A 148 3.64 -14.11 -0.38
CA GLU A 148 3.36 -13.54 -1.71
C GLU A 148 3.62 -12.03 -1.79
N LEU A 149 3.49 -11.32 -0.67
CA LEU A 149 3.72 -9.88 -0.61
C LEU A 149 5.20 -9.52 -0.48
N TYR A 150 5.94 -10.31 0.32
CA TYR A 150 7.32 -9.99 0.70
C TYR A 150 8.37 -10.70 -0.14
N LEU A 151 8.03 -11.85 -0.71
CA LEU A 151 8.91 -12.72 -1.50
C LEU A 151 8.24 -13.10 -2.84
N PRO A 152 7.85 -12.13 -3.67
CA PRO A 152 7.11 -12.41 -4.91
C PRO A 152 7.87 -13.31 -5.89
N ASP A 153 9.21 -13.28 -5.85
CA ASP A 153 10.07 -14.07 -6.76
C ASP A 153 10.28 -15.52 -6.30
N SER A 154 9.76 -15.92 -5.12
CA SER A 154 9.82 -17.32 -4.68
C SER A 154 8.82 -18.24 -5.41
N VAL A 155 7.99 -17.68 -6.29
CA VAL A 155 6.89 -18.38 -6.99
C VAL A 155 7.25 -18.78 -8.42
N GLU A 156 8.34 -18.50 -8.97
CA GLU A 156 8.94 -18.91 -10.25
C GLU A 156 9.85 -17.80 -10.79
N THR A 157 11.14 -17.99 -10.69
CA THR A 157 12.07 -17.28 -11.57
C THR A 157 13.15 -18.23 -12.05
N THR A 158 13.15 -18.47 -13.33
CA THR A 158 14.38 -18.72 -14.09
C THR A 158 15.35 -17.60 -13.78
N GLU A 159 16.52 -17.93 -13.26
CA GLU A 159 17.60 -17.00 -12.92
C GLU A 159 17.89 -16.03 -14.08
N ALA A 160 17.48 -14.79 -13.92
CA ALA A 160 18.08 -13.69 -14.66
C ALA A 160 19.29 -13.21 -13.87
N ALA A 161 20.48 -13.45 -14.42
CA ALA A 161 21.74 -12.99 -13.86
C ALA A 161 21.69 -11.48 -13.56
N PRO A 162 22.36 -10.99 -12.47
CA PRO A 162 22.34 -9.58 -12.11
C PRO A 162 22.90 -8.76 -13.27
N ALA A 163 22.03 -7.98 -13.92
CA ALA A 163 22.42 -7.06 -14.97
C ALA A 163 23.41 -6.05 -14.40
N LYS A 164 24.60 -5.95 -14.98
CA LYS A 164 25.60 -4.92 -14.65
C LYS A 164 24.93 -3.55 -14.75
N ALA A 165 24.96 -2.80 -13.65
CA ALA A 165 24.46 -1.44 -13.61
C ALA A 165 25.15 -0.60 -14.71
N VAL A 166 24.38 -0.21 -15.70
CA VAL A 166 24.82 0.78 -16.70
C VAL A 166 24.89 2.12 -15.97
N PRO A 167 25.97 2.92 -16.13
CA PRO A 167 26.05 4.24 -15.51
C PRO A 167 24.86 5.08 -15.95
N ALA A 168 24.10 5.60 -14.97
CA ALA A 168 22.94 6.43 -15.24
C ALA A 168 23.38 7.69 -16.00
N SER A 169 23.01 7.80 -17.26
CA SER A 169 23.16 9.04 -18.03
C SER A 169 22.34 10.15 -17.34
N LYS A 170 22.86 11.39 -17.38
CA LYS A 170 22.11 12.54 -16.85
C LYS A 170 20.76 12.66 -17.58
N PRO A 171 19.67 12.96 -16.85
CA PRO A 171 18.35 13.09 -17.46
C PRO A 171 18.38 14.20 -18.53
N GLU A 172 18.03 13.86 -19.76
CA GLU A 172 18.00 14.78 -20.88
C GLU A 172 16.57 15.27 -21.14
N GLY A 173 16.39 16.59 -21.20
CA GLY A 173 15.13 17.25 -21.49
C GLY A 173 14.18 17.45 -20.28
N PRO A 174 13.17 18.33 -20.46
CA PRO A 174 12.26 18.74 -19.38
C PRO A 174 11.43 17.60 -18.79
N SER A 175 11.00 16.65 -19.63
CA SER A 175 10.22 15.47 -19.24
C SER A 175 10.99 14.58 -18.26
N ALA A 176 12.23 14.21 -18.63
CA ALA A 176 13.07 13.35 -17.81
C ALA A 176 13.45 14.03 -16.49
N VAL A 177 13.72 15.35 -16.51
CA VAL A 177 13.99 16.13 -15.29
C VAL A 177 12.78 16.12 -14.34
N LEU A 178 11.56 16.34 -14.85
CA LEU A 178 10.35 16.29 -14.02
C LEU A 178 10.14 14.88 -13.46
N PHE A 179 10.26 13.84 -14.30
CA PHE A 179 10.12 12.44 -13.88
C PHE A 179 11.03 12.11 -12.69
N GLN A 180 12.33 12.39 -12.83
CA GLN A 180 13.30 12.10 -11.78
C GLN A 180 13.04 12.89 -10.48
N LYS A 181 12.64 14.17 -10.61
CA LYS A 181 12.29 14.99 -9.44
C LYS A 181 11.10 14.40 -8.67
N LEU A 182 10.01 14.09 -9.37
CA LEU A 182 8.80 13.58 -8.72
C LEU A 182 9.02 12.19 -8.12
N LYS A 183 9.75 11.32 -8.82
CA LYS A 183 10.16 10.01 -8.30
C LYS A 183 11.02 10.14 -7.05
N ALA A 184 12.00 11.06 -7.04
CA ALA A 184 12.87 11.30 -5.90
C ALA A 184 12.07 11.83 -4.69
N LEU A 185 11.07 12.69 -4.91
CA LEU A 185 10.18 13.19 -3.86
C LEU A 185 9.33 12.07 -3.26
N ALA A 186 8.75 11.20 -4.10
CA ALA A 186 8.01 10.03 -3.65
C ALA A 186 8.91 9.08 -2.84
N LYS A 187 10.10 8.75 -3.36
CA LYS A 187 11.07 7.90 -2.67
C LYS A 187 11.48 8.48 -1.31
N LYS A 188 11.76 9.78 -1.26
CA LYS A 188 12.12 10.48 -0.01
C LYS A 188 10.98 10.39 1.03
N ALA A 189 9.73 10.51 0.62
CA ALA A 189 8.58 10.39 1.53
C ALA A 189 8.47 8.98 2.11
N VAL A 190 8.69 7.93 1.30
CA VAL A 190 8.73 6.53 1.76
C VAL A 190 9.89 6.31 2.73
N GLU A 191 11.07 6.87 2.44
CA GLU A 191 12.23 6.81 3.34
C GLU A 191 11.96 7.53 4.67
N GLN A 192 11.30 8.69 4.64
CA GLN A 192 10.92 9.45 5.84
C GLN A 192 9.86 8.73 6.68
N ALA A 193 8.96 8.02 6.05
CA ALA A 193 7.99 7.15 6.74
C ALA A 193 8.65 5.91 7.32
N GLU A 194 9.94 5.70 7.04
CA GLU A 194 10.73 4.56 7.51
C GLU A 194 10.09 3.20 7.18
N VAL A 195 9.43 3.08 6.03
CA VAL A 195 8.87 1.80 5.58
C VAL A 195 10.00 0.78 5.39
N ARG A 196 9.87 -0.38 6.04
CA ARG A 196 10.89 -1.43 6.14
C ARG A 196 10.59 -2.65 5.26
N VAL A 197 9.78 -2.45 4.23
CA VAL A 197 9.41 -3.51 3.29
C VAL A 197 9.92 -3.19 1.90
N PRO A 198 10.19 -4.19 1.06
CA PRO A 198 10.38 -3.96 -0.37
C PRO A 198 9.12 -3.34 -0.95
N VAL A 199 9.25 -2.17 -1.58
CA VAL A 199 8.11 -1.55 -2.27
C VAL A 199 7.92 -2.25 -3.62
N ASN A 200 6.83 -2.99 -3.77
CA ASN A 200 6.46 -3.71 -4.98
C ASN A 200 4.96 -3.55 -5.29
N GLU A 201 4.55 -3.95 -6.49
CA GLU A 201 3.17 -3.81 -6.94
C GLU A 201 2.18 -4.64 -6.12
N ALA A 202 2.58 -5.82 -5.63
CA ALA A 202 1.72 -6.68 -4.81
C ALA A 202 1.39 -6.02 -3.47
N ILE A 203 2.40 -5.46 -2.79
CA ILE A 203 2.22 -4.71 -1.54
C ILE A 203 1.33 -3.48 -1.77
N ILE A 204 1.54 -2.72 -2.84
CA ILE A 204 0.73 -1.54 -3.14
C ILE A 204 -0.72 -1.93 -3.40
N ARG A 205 -0.98 -2.97 -4.19
CA ARG A 205 -2.33 -3.46 -4.48
C ARG A 205 -3.06 -3.91 -3.21
N ALA A 206 -2.42 -4.75 -2.40
CA ALA A 206 -2.99 -5.21 -1.13
C ALA A 206 -3.24 -4.04 -0.16
N SER A 207 -2.35 -3.05 -0.13
CA SER A 207 -2.52 -1.86 0.70
C SER A 207 -3.67 -0.98 0.24
N LYS A 208 -3.89 -0.84 -1.08
CA LYS A 208 -5.03 -0.09 -1.64
C LYS A 208 -6.36 -0.77 -1.33
N GLU A 209 -6.41 -2.10 -1.40
CA GLU A 209 -7.59 -2.88 -1.04
C GLU A 209 -7.96 -2.68 0.44
N LEU A 210 -6.98 -2.76 1.33
CA LEU A 210 -7.18 -2.49 2.76
C LEU A 210 -7.54 -1.03 3.04
N LEU A 211 -6.95 -0.09 2.29
CA LEU A 211 -7.33 1.33 2.38
C LEU A 211 -8.79 1.52 1.99
N GLY A 212 -9.28 0.82 0.96
CA GLY A 212 -10.69 0.79 0.58
C GLY A 212 -11.57 0.33 1.74
N ARG A 213 -11.24 -0.79 2.38
CA ARG A 213 -11.96 -1.31 3.56
C ARG A 213 -11.93 -0.34 4.75
N LEU A 214 -10.83 0.38 4.95
CA LEU A 214 -10.76 1.44 5.99
C LEU A 214 -11.76 2.56 5.74
N TYR A 215 -11.97 2.94 4.48
CA TYR A 215 -12.97 3.94 4.12
C TYR A 215 -14.42 3.49 4.44
N ASP A 216 -14.68 2.18 4.45
CA ASP A 216 -16.02 1.60 4.61
C ASP A 216 -16.36 1.26 6.07
N ALA A 217 -15.37 1.30 6.97
CA ALA A 217 -15.54 0.92 8.37
C ALA A 217 -16.59 1.78 9.09
N VAL A 218 -17.45 1.11 9.86
CA VAL A 218 -18.58 1.75 10.57
C VAL A 218 -18.38 1.83 12.09
N SER A 219 -17.31 1.23 12.61
CA SER A 219 -16.97 1.26 14.03
C SER A 219 -15.46 1.41 14.25
N VAL A 220 -15.07 1.86 15.45
CA VAL A 220 -13.65 1.95 15.84
C VAL A 220 -12.98 0.58 15.85
N GLU A 221 -13.72 -0.46 16.22
CA GLU A 221 -13.21 -1.84 16.25
C GLU A 221 -12.89 -2.32 14.83
N GLU A 222 -13.87 -2.27 13.92
CA GLU A 222 -13.70 -2.66 12.51
C GLU A 222 -12.60 -1.85 11.81
N PHE A 223 -12.56 -0.54 12.05
CA PHE A 223 -11.52 0.33 11.53
C PHE A 223 -10.14 -0.09 11.99
N ASN A 224 -9.99 -0.35 13.28
CA ASN A 224 -8.71 -0.74 13.87
C ASN A 224 -8.26 -2.14 13.44
N ASP A 225 -9.17 -3.08 13.24
CA ASP A 225 -8.84 -4.41 12.73
C ASP A 225 -8.27 -4.31 11.31
N CYS A 226 -8.93 -3.55 10.45
CA CYS A 226 -8.45 -3.30 9.09
C CYS A 226 -7.13 -2.52 9.07
N LEU A 227 -6.99 -1.51 9.94
CA LEU A 227 -5.75 -0.73 10.08
C LEU A 227 -4.57 -1.60 10.55
N LEU A 228 -4.80 -2.51 11.50
CA LEU A 228 -3.77 -3.45 11.96
C LEU A 228 -3.31 -4.39 10.84
N GLU A 229 -4.23 -4.83 10.00
CA GLU A 229 -3.88 -5.61 8.82
C GLU A 229 -3.01 -4.80 7.85
N LEU A 230 -3.37 -3.55 7.57
CA LEU A 230 -2.55 -2.64 6.75
C LEU A 230 -1.16 -2.39 7.36
N ILE A 231 -1.07 -2.14 8.66
CA ILE A 231 0.19 -1.96 9.37
C ILE A 231 1.05 -3.24 9.34
N SER A 232 0.43 -4.42 9.32
CA SER A 232 1.15 -5.70 9.18
C SER A 232 1.82 -5.86 7.81
N ILE A 233 1.27 -5.21 6.79
CA ILE A 233 1.82 -5.16 5.43
C ILE A 233 2.84 -4.02 5.29
N LEU A 234 2.50 -2.83 5.76
CA LEU A 234 3.36 -1.64 5.67
C LEU A 234 4.20 -1.50 6.95
N GLN A 235 5.22 -2.35 7.08
CA GLN A 235 6.10 -2.34 8.25
C GLN A 235 6.85 -1.02 8.39
N ARG A 236 6.72 -0.41 9.55
CA ARG A 236 7.40 0.83 9.93
C ARG A 236 7.73 0.83 11.42
N PRO A 237 8.72 1.63 11.86
CA PRO A 237 9.10 1.68 13.26
C PRO A 237 7.95 2.12 14.16
N VAL A 238 7.76 1.40 15.24
CA VAL A 238 6.80 1.74 16.29
C VAL A 238 7.55 1.88 17.61
N ARG A 239 7.44 3.02 18.26
CA ARG A 239 8.06 3.23 19.58
C ARG A 239 7.40 2.30 20.62
N THR A 240 8.21 1.60 21.38
CA THR A 240 7.75 0.59 22.34
C THR A 240 8.10 0.89 23.78
N GLY A 241 8.93 1.92 24.03
CA GLY A 241 9.48 2.21 25.35
C GLY A 241 8.45 2.60 26.43
N ASP A 242 7.26 3.00 26.04
CA ASP A 242 6.13 3.34 26.93
C ASP A 242 5.04 2.26 26.96
N GLY A 243 5.28 1.10 26.35
CA GLY A 243 4.32 -0.02 26.30
C GLY A 243 3.15 0.17 25.33
N THR A 244 3.02 1.32 24.68
CA THR A 244 1.89 1.59 23.76
C THR A 244 2.05 0.90 22.41
N GLY A 245 3.27 0.77 21.90
CA GLY A 245 3.57 0.04 20.68
C GLY A 245 2.69 0.45 19.49
N VAL A 246 2.12 -0.53 18.81
CA VAL A 246 1.26 -0.32 17.62
C VAL A 246 -0.05 0.43 17.96
N ARG A 247 -0.49 0.43 19.20
CA ARG A 247 -1.70 1.15 19.64
C ARG A 247 -1.65 2.64 19.33
N ARG A 248 -0.46 3.23 19.24
CA ARG A 248 -0.30 4.65 18.86
C ARG A 248 -0.75 4.98 17.45
N LEU A 249 -0.82 3.99 16.59
CA LEU A 249 -1.26 4.16 15.21
C LEU A 249 -2.77 3.99 15.05
N MET A 250 -3.43 3.41 16.08
CA MET A 250 -4.84 3.05 16.06
C MET A 250 -5.73 4.27 16.33
N ALA A 251 -6.96 4.21 15.85
CA ALA A 251 -8.00 5.16 16.18
C ALA A 251 -8.48 4.95 17.62
N THR A 252 -8.72 6.04 18.34
CA THR A 252 -9.33 6.04 19.68
C THR A 252 -10.80 6.43 19.60
N SER A 253 -11.19 7.09 18.54
CA SER A 253 -12.56 7.53 18.22
C SER A 253 -12.75 7.65 16.72
N GLU A 254 -13.98 7.75 16.24
CA GLU A 254 -14.31 8.00 14.84
C GLU A 254 -13.72 9.31 14.29
N LYS A 255 -13.46 10.28 15.16
CA LYS A 255 -12.82 11.56 14.78
C LYS A 255 -11.40 11.38 14.23
N ASP A 256 -10.75 10.28 14.57
CA ASP A 256 -9.39 9.97 14.14
C ASP A 256 -9.36 9.37 12.73
N PHE A 257 -10.46 8.78 12.26
CA PHE A 257 -10.55 8.02 11.02
C PHE A 257 -10.02 8.79 9.81
N ALA A 258 -10.57 9.97 9.56
CA ALA A 258 -10.22 10.77 8.40
C ALA A 258 -8.72 11.12 8.35
N SER A 259 -8.12 11.46 9.51
CA SER A 259 -6.70 11.80 9.58
C SER A 259 -5.80 10.59 9.37
N ILE A 260 -6.20 9.42 9.88
CA ILE A 260 -5.48 8.15 9.70
C ILE A 260 -5.55 7.73 8.24
N VAL A 261 -6.74 7.66 7.66
CA VAL A 261 -6.94 7.29 6.25
C VAL A 261 -6.16 8.20 5.31
N HIS A 262 -6.17 9.50 5.55
CA HIS A 262 -5.42 10.46 4.74
C HIS A 262 -3.91 10.21 4.79
N ARG A 263 -3.37 9.97 5.98
CA ARG A 263 -1.96 9.63 6.18
C ARG A 263 -1.58 8.32 5.48
N GLU A 264 -2.40 7.27 5.59
CA GLU A 264 -2.14 5.99 4.93
C GLU A 264 -2.26 6.10 3.41
N SER A 265 -3.22 6.87 2.92
CA SER A 265 -3.39 7.16 1.49
C SER A 265 -2.18 7.89 0.91
N ASP A 266 -1.70 8.94 1.56
CA ASP A 266 -0.50 9.68 1.13
C ASP A 266 0.73 8.75 1.07
N LEU A 267 0.90 7.87 2.07
CA LEU A 267 2.00 6.91 2.10
C LEU A 267 1.92 5.91 0.93
N ILE A 268 0.75 5.33 0.68
CA ILE A 268 0.54 4.37 -0.40
C ILE A 268 0.76 5.05 -1.76
N GLN A 269 0.30 6.28 -1.95
CA GLN A 269 0.56 7.06 -3.17
C GLN A 269 2.05 7.35 -3.36
N ALA A 270 2.77 7.70 -2.28
CA ALA A 270 4.21 7.89 -2.34
C ALA A 270 4.94 6.58 -2.69
N MET A 271 4.54 5.44 -2.10
CA MET A 271 5.09 4.13 -2.44
C MET A 271 4.87 3.82 -3.92
N GLU A 272 3.66 4.00 -4.43
CA GLU A 272 3.34 3.80 -5.84
C GLU A 272 4.17 4.71 -6.76
N GLY A 273 4.36 5.97 -6.39
CA GLY A 273 5.22 6.91 -7.12
C GLY A 273 6.71 6.56 -7.07
N SER A 274 7.15 5.80 -6.06
CA SER A 274 8.56 5.41 -5.86
C SER A 274 8.98 4.20 -6.69
N ILE A 275 8.03 3.29 -7.01
CA ILE A 275 8.32 2.12 -7.85
C ILE A 275 8.41 2.51 -9.31
N THR A 276 9.27 1.81 -10.02
CA THR A 276 9.36 1.85 -11.47
C THR A 276 8.64 0.64 -12.04
N GLY A 277 7.83 0.85 -13.07
CA GLY A 277 7.38 -0.27 -13.89
C GLY A 277 8.60 -1.05 -14.41
N THR A 278 8.40 -2.28 -14.84
CA THR A 278 9.46 -3.17 -15.37
C THR A 278 10.41 -2.38 -16.28
N ALA A 279 11.60 -2.09 -15.75
CA ALA A 279 12.61 -1.37 -16.50
C ALA A 279 12.97 -2.20 -17.75
N VAL A 280 12.68 -1.69 -18.93
CA VAL A 280 13.22 -2.28 -20.15
C VAL A 280 14.73 -2.07 -20.09
N ILE A 281 15.47 -3.17 -20.03
CA ILE A 281 16.92 -3.16 -19.90
C ILE A 281 17.54 -2.17 -20.92
N GLY A 282 18.26 -1.17 -20.42
CA GLY A 282 18.98 -0.18 -21.25
C GLY A 282 18.22 1.09 -21.64
N ARG A 283 16.95 1.30 -21.20
CA ARG A 283 16.26 2.57 -21.41
C ARG A 283 16.17 3.37 -20.11
N GLN A 284 16.38 4.68 -20.23
CA GLN A 284 16.13 5.61 -19.12
C GLN A 284 14.63 5.64 -18.82
N GLU A 285 14.27 5.53 -17.55
CA GLU A 285 12.88 5.65 -17.12
C GLU A 285 12.33 7.04 -17.41
N SER A 286 11.16 7.09 -18.04
CA SER A 286 10.49 8.33 -18.42
C SER A 286 8.97 8.15 -18.38
N PHE A 287 8.23 9.24 -18.54
CA PHE A 287 6.77 9.18 -18.66
C PHE A 287 6.29 8.42 -19.89
N ASP A 288 7.12 8.28 -20.93
CA ASP A 288 6.76 7.61 -22.19
C ASP A 288 6.38 6.13 -21.98
N GLN A 289 7.03 5.44 -21.02
CA GLN A 289 6.69 4.05 -20.67
C GLN A 289 5.25 3.89 -20.16
N TYR A 290 4.63 4.97 -19.68
CA TYR A 290 3.22 5.03 -19.25
C TYR A 290 2.30 5.66 -20.31
N GLN A 291 2.77 5.85 -21.53
CA GLN A 291 2.06 6.55 -22.61
C GLN A 291 1.65 7.99 -22.23
N ILE A 292 2.51 8.66 -21.50
CA ILE A 292 2.32 10.05 -21.06
C ILE A 292 3.40 10.93 -21.73
N GLU A 293 2.95 11.87 -22.56
CA GLU A 293 3.84 12.87 -23.14
C GLU A 293 3.95 14.05 -22.18
N VAL A 294 5.18 14.49 -21.91
CA VAL A 294 5.46 15.66 -21.07
C VAL A 294 6.49 16.54 -21.74
N TYR A 295 6.20 17.83 -21.87
CA TYR A 295 7.14 18.80 -22.39
C TYR A 295 6.94 20.18 -21.73
N GLU A 296 7.96 21.03 -21.79
CA GLU A 296 7.82 22.39 -21.28
C GLU A 296 6.83 23.18 -22.13
N ALA A 297 5.89 23.85 -21.46
CA ALA A 297 4.82 24.57 -22.12
C ALA A 297 5.36 25.73 -23.00
N THR A 298 4.77 25.89 -24.17
CA THR A 298 5.06 27.05 -25.07
C THR A 298 4.59 28.35 -24.41
N GLU A 299 5.09 29.48 -24.89
CA GLU A 299 4.69 30.80 -24.35
C GLU A 299 3.18 31.06 -24.47
N LYS A 300 2.53 30.56 -25.51
CA LYS A 300 1.06 30.62 -25.63
C LYS A 300 0.37 29.82 -24.53
N GLN A 301 0.85 28.60 -24.24
CA GLN A 301 0.32 27.74 -23.19
C GLN A 301 0.61 28.32 -21.79
N LYS A 302 1.80 28.87 -21.56
CA LYS A 302 2.14 29.58 -20.31
C LYS A 302 1.19 30.75 -20.05
N LYS A 303 0.91 31.58 -21.07
CA LYS A 303 -0.07 32.67 -20.96
C LYS A 303 -1.45 32.16 -20.58
N GLN A 304 -1.90 31.03 -21.14
CA GLN A 304 -3.16 30.39 -20.76
C GLN A 304 -3.14 29.94 -19.30
N VAL A 305 -2.09 29.29 -18.82
CA VAL A 305 -1.98 28.87 -17.41
C VAL A 305 -1.97 30.10 -16.49
N PHE A 306 -1.23 31.15 -16.86
CA PHE A 306 -1.13 32.38 -16.06
C PHE A 306 -2.48 33.11 -15.94
N SER A 307 -3.35 33.04 -16.94
CA SER A 307 -4.71 33.62 -16.82
C SER A 307 -5.58 32.97 -15.74
N HIS A 308 -5.21 31.77 -15.27
CA HIS A 308 -5.85 31.06 -14.17
C HIS A 308 -5.12 31.23 -12.82
N LEU A 309 -4.00 31.99 -12.78
CA LEU A 309 -3.21 32.24 -11.58
C LEU A 309 -3.35 33.67 -11.09
N GLY A 310 -3.51 33.85 -9.79
CA GLY A 310 -3.38 35.16 -9.16
C GLY A 310 -1.94 35.69 -9.22
N ALA A 311 -1.77 37.03 -9.21
CA ALA A 311 -0.47 37.68 -9.38
C ALA A 311 0.62 37.20 -8.43
N ASP A 312 0.30 36.83 -7.20
CA ASP A 312 1.28 36.37 -6.21
C ASP A 312 1.80 34.96 -6.51
N LEU A 313 0.94 34.07 -7.02
CA LEU A 313 1.36 32.74 -7.44
C LEU A 313 2.11 32.79 -8.78
N GLN A 314 1.75 33.72 -9.69
CA GLN A 314 2.50 33.90 -10.92
C GLN A 314 3.98 34.20 -10.69
N LYS A 315 4.31 35.00 -9.65
CA LYS A 315 5.70 35.34 -9.26
C LYS A 315 6.50 34.13 -8.78
N LYS A 316 5.81 33.09 -8.32
CA LYS A 316 6.42 31.85 -7.81
C LYS A 316 6.58 30.78 -8.88
N VAL A 317 5.99 30.94 -10.06
CA VAL A 317 6.07 29.94 -11.13
C VAL A 317 7.51 29.81 -11.62
N LYS A 318 8.03 28.62 -11.51
CA LYS A 318 9.37 28.26 -12.00
C LYS A 318 9.33 27.60 -13.37
N ARG A 319 8.41 26.67 -13.56
CA ARG A 319 8.21 25.97 -14.82
C ARG A 319 6.76 25.56 -15.00
N VAL A 320 6.34 25.51 -16.25
CA VAL A 320 5.03 24.97 -16.64
C VAL A 320 5.28 23.82 -17.60
N TYR A 321 4.74 22.67 -17.28
CA TYR A 321 4.81 21.48 -18.13
C TYR A 321 3.43 21.19 -18.71
N ARG A 322 3.37 20.95 -20.02
CA ARG A 322 2.20 20.34 -20.66
C ARG A 322 2.27 18.84 -20.45
N VAL A 323 1.16 18.24 -19.99
CA VAL A 323 1.03 16.81 -19.76
C VAL A 323 -0.09 16.27 -20.65
N ILE A 324 0.17 15.19 -21.37
CA ILE A 324 -0.80 14.51 -22.25
C ILE A 324 -0.81 13.03 -21.90
N PRO A 325 -1.59 12.62 -20.90
CA PRO A 325 -1.77 11.23 -20.53
C PRO A 325 -2.77 10.58 -21.50
N LYS A 326 -2.30 9.86 -22.51
CA LYS A 326 -3.11 9.38 -23.64
C LYS A 326 -4.34 8.60 -23.21
N PHE A 327 -4.17 7.62 -22.35
CA PHE A 327 -5.27 6.82 -21.85
C PHE A 327 -6.32 7.65 -21.08
N GLN A 328 -5.86 8.56 -20.20
CA GLN A 328 -6.78 9.43 -19.44
C GLN A 328 -7.50 10.42 -20.37
N GLN A 329 -6.79 10.95 -21.39
CA GLN A 329 -7.38 11.85 -22.38
C GLN A 329 -8.46 11.15 -23.20
N GLU A 330 -8.22 9.90 -23.60
CA GLU A 330 -9.20 9.11 -24.33
C GLU A 330 -10.42 8.81 -23.48
N ARG A 331 -10.23 8.37 -22.24
CA ARG A 331 -11.29 8.14 -21.25
C ARG A 331 -12.13 9.41 -21.05
N PHE A 332 -11.49 10.56 -20.90
CA PHE A 332 -12.17 11.85 -20.75
C PHE A 332 -13.00 12.22 -21.99
N ASN A 333 -12.44 12.05 -23.19
CA ASN A 333 -13.16 12.34 -24.43
C ASN A 333 -14.37 11.40 -24.63
N GLN A 334 -14.24 10.13 -24.28
CA GLN A 334 -15.34 9.17 -24.30
C GLN A 334 -16.43 9.57 -23.29
N TYR A 335 -16.05 10.00 -22.09
CA TYR A 335 -16.97 10.49 -21.07
C TYR A 335 -17.76 11.70 -21.54
N LEU A 336 -17.09 12.72 -22.09
CA LEU A 336 -17.75 13.90 -22.66
C LEU A 336 -18.80 13.52 -23.72
N LYS A 337 -18.44 12.59 -24.61
CA LYS A 337 -19.32 12.12 -25.68
C LYS A 337 -20.51 11.33 -25.12
N ALA A 338 -20.27 10.40 -24.22
CA ALA A 338 -21.32 9.54 -23.64
C ALA A 338 -22.37 10.35 -22.87
N HIS A 339 -21.92 11.36 -22.12
CA HIS A 339 -22.79 12.24 -21.33
C HIS A 339 -23.20 13.53 -22.04
N GLN A 340 -22.83 13.69 -23.34
CA GLN A 340 -23.14 14.88 -24.14
C GLN A 340 -22.70 16.21 -23.52
N ILE A 341 -21.63 16.19 -22.73
CA ILE A 341 -21.12 17.35 -21.99
C ILE A 341 -20.39 18.28 -22.96
N LYS A 342 -20.87 19.53 -23.05
CA LYS A 342 -20.27 20.56 -23.91
C LYS A 342 -19.39 21.55 -23.13
N GLN A 343 -19.67 21.74 -21.84
CA GLN A 343 -18.96 22.71 -21.04
C GLN A 343 -17.78 22.06 -20.30
N VAL A 344 -16.58 22.37 -20.75
CA VAL A 344 -15.31 21.97 -20.12
C VAL A 344 -14.69 23.21 -19.46
N LYS A 345 -14.30 23.07 -18.20
CA LYS A 345 -13.58 24.13 -17.46
C LYS A 345 -12.15 23.72 -17.16
N GLN A 346 -11.30 24.72 -16.93
CA GLN A 346 -9.94 24.52 -16.41
C GLN A 346 -9.96 24.82 -14.91
N LEU A 347 -9.64 23.84 -14.08
CA LEU A 347 -9.68 23.95 -12.63
C LEU A 347 -8.39 23.47 -11.97
N TRP A 348 -8.08 24.03 -10.82
CA TRP A 348 -6.88 23.69 -10.06
C TRP A 348 -7.11 22.53 -9.10
N HIS A 349 -6.09 21.67 -9.02
CA HIS A 349 -5.96 20.68 -7.96
C HIS A 349 -4.59 20.82 -7.30
N GLY A 350 -4.57 20.86 -5.96
CA GLY A 350 -3.38 20.87 -5.14
C GLY A 350 -3.21 19.55 -4.41
N SER A 351 -1.99 19.04 -4.38
CA SER A 351 -1.62 17.83 -3.62
C SER A 351 -0.19 17.94 -3.08
N ARG A 352 0.17 17.05 -2.19
CA ARG A 352 1.55 16.95 -1.70
C ARG A 352 2.50 16.54 -2.82
N ASN A 353 3.75 16.96 -2.71
CA ASN A 353 4.76 16.74 -3.75
C ASN A 353 4.97 15.26 -4.07
N GLU A 354 4.96 14.41 -3.05
CA GLU A 354 5.16 12.97 -3.13
C GLU A 354 4.06 12.23 -3.91
N ASN A 355 2.87 12.81 -3.99
CA ASN A 355 1.73 12.19 -4.66
C ASN A 355 1.73 12.40 -6.18
N TRP A 356 2.44 13.43 -6.69
CA TRP A 356 2.34 13.83 -8.10
C TRP A 356 2.83 12.77 -9.08
N MET A 357 3.79 11.93 -8.69
CA MET A 357 4.23 10.84 -9.56
C MET A 357 3.11 9.81 -9.79
N SER A 358 2.42 9.41 -8.72
CA SER A 358 1.24 8.52 -8.80
C SER A 358 0.08 9.20 -9.54
N ILE A 359 -0.22 10.48 -9.24
CA ILE A 359 -1.31 11.23 -9.86
C ILE A 359 -1.12 11.36 -11.37
N ILE A 360 0.08 11.66 -11.86
CA ILE A 360 0.34 11.76 -13.31
C ILE A 360 0.15 10.40 -13.98
N ARG A 361 0.61 9.31 -13.36
CA ARG A 361 0.50 7.94 -13.90
C ARG A 361 -0.94 7.43 -13.93
N ASN A 362 -1.66 7.60 -12.83
CA ASN A 362 -2.92 6.88 -12.58
C ASN A 362 -4.16 7.79 -12.61
N SER A 363 -3.99 9.11 -12.74
CA SER A 363 -5.02 10.13 -12.50
C SER A 363 -5.31 10.33 -11.01
N LEU A 364 -6.24 11.23 -10.72
CA LEU A 364 -6.86 11.37 -9.40
C LEU A 364 -7.88 10.22 -9.24
N LEU A 365 -7.67 9.41 -8.21
CA LEU A 365 -8.49 8.26 -7.94
C LEU A 365 -9.63 8.60 -6.98
N LEU A 366 -10.78 8.00 -7.21
CA LEU A 366 -11.93 8.02 -6.34
C LEU A 366 -11.99 6.75 -5.51
N ASN A 367 -12.58 6.85 -4.33
CA ASN A 367 -13.11 5.73 -3.62
C ASN A 367 -14.61 5.98 -3.37
N PRO A 368 -15.47 5.68 -4.38
CA PRO A 368 -16.86 6.14 -4.40
C PRO A 368 -17.72 5.56 -3.28
N ASP A 369 -17.37 4.38 -2.76
CA ASP A 369 -18.13 3.69 -1.72
C ASP A 369 -17.67 4.05 -0.29
N ALA A 370 -16.65 4.91 -0.16
CA ALA A 370 -16.06 5.23 1.13
C ALA A 370 -17.01 6.03 2.03
N LYS A 371 -17.31 5.50 3.21
CA LYS A 371 -18.14 6.16 4.25
C LYS A 371 -17.34 7.21 5.03
N ILE A 372 -16.05 6.95 5.23
CA ILE A 372 -15.15 7.84 5.96
C ILE A 372 -14.44 8.76 4.97
N THR A 373 -14.88 9.98 4.87
CA THR A 373 -14.31 10.90 3.87
C THR A 373 -13.49 12.02 4.48
N GLY A 374 -13.87 12.49 5.65
CA GLY A 374 -13.38 13.77 6.17
C GLY A 374 -13.60 14.95 5.22
N LYS A 375 -14.36 14.70 4.13
CA LYS A 375 -14.62 15.67 3.06
C LYS A 375 -16.08 16.15 3.16
N MET A 376 -16.27 17.45 3.08
CA MET A 376 -17.55 18.10 3.31
C MET A 376 -18.68 17.63 2.38
N PHE A 377 -18.35 17.35 1.13
CA PHE A 377 -19.31 16.96 0.08
C PHE A 377 -19.09 15.51 -0.41
N GLY A 378 -18.65 14.61 0.46
CA GLY A 378 -18.50 13.19 0.15
C GLY A 378 -17.26 12.82 -0.66
N ASN A 379 -17.25 11.61 -1.19
CA ASN A 379 -16.09 10.97 -1.84
C ASN A 379 -15.89 11.41 -3.29
N GLY A 380 -15.74 12.69 -3.51
CA GLY A 380 -15.41 13.26 -4.80
C GLY A 380 -13.93 13.64 -4.95
N VAL A 381 -13.53 13.95 -6.17
CA VAL A 381 -12.30 14.69 -6.46
C VAL A 381 -12.64 16.18 -6.45
N TYR A 382 -11.91 16.94 -5.63
CA TYR A 382 -12.15 18.35 -5.36
C TYR A 382 -11.24 19.22 -6.20
N PHE A 383 -11.84 20.19 -6.85
CA PHE A 383 -11.17 21.22 -7.63
C PHE A 383 -11.56 22.61 -7.15
N ALA A 384 -10.69 23.58 -7.42
CA ALA A 384 -11.00 24.98 -7.18
C ALA A 384 -10.84 25.82 -8.44
N PRO A 385 -11.76 26.78 -8.72
CA PRO A 385 -11.55 27.82 -9.71
C PRO A 385 -10.35 28.70 -9.34
N SER A 386 -10.18 28.96 -8.04
CA SER A 386 -9.08 29.76 -7.50
C SER A 386 -7.84 28.90 -7.19
N ALA A 387 -6.72 29.24 -7.82
CA ALA A 387 -5.43 28.61 -7.56
C ALA A 387 -5.00 28.80 -6.08
N ALA A 388 -5.34 29.91 -5.44
CA ALA A 388 -5.00 30.19 -4.04
C ALA A 388 -5.65 29.19 -3.06
N LYS A 389 -6.84 28.66 -3.39
CA LYS A 389 -7.44 27.59 -2.60
C LYS A 389 -6.66 26.29 -2.71
N SER A 390 -6.39 25.84 -3.92
CA SER A 390 -5.61 24.61 -4.20
C SER A 390 -4.18 24.70 -3.66
N TRP A 391 -3.60 25.90 -3.60
CA TRP A 391 -2.27 26.14 -3.04
C TRP A 391 -2.13 25.64 -1.61
N ASN A 392 -3.15 25.77 -0.78
CA ASN A 392 -3.13 25.38 0.63
C ASN A 392 -3.01 23.85 0.85
N TYR A 393 -3.18 23.05 -0.19
CA TYR A 393 -3.02 21.60 -0.17
C TYR A 393 -1.65 21.12 -0.71
N THR A 394 -0.77 22.07 -1.09
CA THR A 394 0.57 21.74 -1.59
C THR A 394 1.60 21.58 -0.46
N SER A 395 2.75 20.99 -0.76
CA SER A 395 3.86 20.86 0.20
C SER A 395 4.62 22.17 0.45
N TYR A 396 4.25 23.31 -0.19
CA TYR A 396 4.98 24.58 -0.01
C TYR A 396 4.92 25.07 1.44
N ARG A 397 6.01 25.69 1.90
CA ARG A 397 6.07 26.20 3.29
C ARG A 397 4.97 27.19 3.59
N GLY A 398 4.34 27.03 4.76
CA GLY A 398 3.30 27.92 5.24
C GLY A 398 1.92 27.66 4.65
N THR A 399 1.72 26.58 3.89
CA THR A 399 0.38 26.17 3.45
C THR A 399 -0.42 25.61 4.63
N TYR A 400 -1.70 26.01 4.69
CA TYR A 400 -2.52 25.77 5.88
C TYR A 400 -2.92 24.29 6.04
N TRP A 401 -3.54 23.71 5.00
CA TRP A 401 -4.11 22.37 5.10
C TRP A 401 -3.06 21.25 5.02
N ALA A 402 -2.05 21.43 4.17
CA ALA A 402 -0.98 20.43 4.05
C ALA A 402 0.09 20.58 5.13
N GLY A 403 0.16 21.72 5.85
CA GLY A 403 1.25 21.99 6.78
C GLY A 403 2.61 21.94 6.08
N GLY A 404 2.68 22.45 4.85
CA GLY A 404 3.84 22.32 3.98
C GLY A 404 5.09 22.98 4.56
N SER A 405 6.24 22.38 4.31
CA SER A 405 7.57 22.85 4.74
C SER A 405 8.59 22.90 3.61
N ALA A 406 8.20 22.56 2.39
CA ALA A 406 9.09 22.53 1.23
C ALA A 406 9.25 23.91 0.57
N ASP A 407 10.37 24.10 -0.13
CA ASP A 407 10.62 25.31 -0.92
C ASP A 407 10.15 25.17 -2.37
N VAL A 408 9.66 24.01 -2.75
CA VAL A 408 9.13 23.69 -4.06
C VAL A 408 7.77 23.03 -3.90
N ALA A 409 6.82 23.39 -4.75
CA ALA A 409 5.52 22.74 -4.81
C ALA A 409 5.06 22.53 -6.25
N TYR A 410 4.09 21.65 -6.42
CA TYR A 410 3.43 21.38 -7.69
C TYR A 410 1.92 21.54 -7.54
N MET A 411 1.28 22.06 -8.60
CA MET A 411 -0.17 22.05 -8.75
C MET A 411 -0.54 21.61 -10.17
N GLY A 412 -1.66 20.93 -10.29
CA GLY A 412 -2.22 20.51 -11.56
C GLY A 412 -3.35 21.43 -12.03
N LEU A 413 -3.32 21.82 -13.30
CA LEU A 413 -4.45 22.44 -13.98
C LEU A 413 -5.10 21.39 -14.89
N TYR A 414 -6.33 21.06 -14.56
CA TYR A 414 -7.11 20.00 -15.18
C TYR A 414 -8.18 20.54 -16.13
N ALA A 415 -8.42 19.85 -17.23
CA ALA A 415 -9.69 19.97 -17.93
C ALA A 415 -10.70 19.05 -17.24
N VAL A 416 -11.87 19.61 -16.90
CA VAL A 416 -12.95 18.91 -16.22
C VAL A 416 -14.25 19.03 -16.97
N ALA A 417 -15.04 17.95 -16.99
CA ALA A 417 -16.36 17.85 -17.61
C ALA A 417 -17.40 18.55 -16.73
N TYR A 418 -17.40 19.87 -16.71
CA TYR A 418 -18.25 20.67 -15.81
C TYR A 418 -19.73 20.51 -16.10
N GLY A 419 -20.13 20.49 -17.36
CA GLY A 419 -21.51 20.27 -17.78
C GLY A 419 -22.51 21.19 -17.07
N THR A 420 -23.55 20.58 -16.50
CA THR A 420 -24.58 21.26 -15.70
C THR A 420 -24.39 20.89 -14.23
N PRO A 421 -23.99 21.82 -13.36
CA PRO A 421 -23.72 21.51 -11.95
C PRO A 421 -24.99 21.37 -11.10
N TYR A 422 -24.86 20.66 -10.00
CA TYR A 422 -25.71 20.78 -8.83
C TYR A 422 -25.13 21.91 -7.96
N ASP A 423 -25.82 23.03 -7.89
CA ASP A 423 -25.35 24.20 -7.14
C ASP A 423 -25.82 24.15 -5.69
N THR A 424 -24.93 24.51 -4.76
CA THR A 424 -25.25 24.71 -3.34
C THR A 424 -24.40 25.82 -2.74
N ASP A 425 -24.98 26.62 -1.83
CA ASP A 425 -24.30 27.64 -1.03
C ASP A 425 -24.20 27.25 0.46
N SER A 426 -24.70 26.08 0.80
CA SER A 426 -24.78 25.54 2.15
C SER A 426 -24.33 24.09 2.22
N TRP A 427 -24.08 23.61 3.44
CA TRP A 427 -23.71 22.23 3.71
C TRP A 427 -24.64 21.61 4.75
N SER A 428 -24.98 20.36 4.56
CA SER A 428 -25.75 19.54 5.52
C SER A 428 -25.13 18.17 5.66
N SER A 429 -24.94 17.74 6.90
CA SER A 429 -24.49 16.37 7.21
C SER A 429 -25.54 15.29 6.91
N CYS A 430 -26.78 15.68 6.66
CA CYS A 430 -27.89 14.75 6.34
C CYS A 430 -28.01 14.50 4.84
N LEU A 431 -27.23 15.17 3.99
CA LEU A 431 -27.30 15.00 2.53
C LEU A 431 -26.13 14.16 2.02
N ASP A 432 -26.45 13.16 1.24
CA ASP A 432 -25.50 12.49 0.35
C ASP A 432 -25.42 13.27 -0.97
N TYR A 433 -24.41 14.11 -1.07
CA TYR A 433 -24.24 15.00 -2.24
C TYR A 433 -23.93 14.22 -3.53
N GLN A 434 -23.32 13.05 -3.46
CA GLN A 434 -23.08 12.19 -4.62
C GLN A 434 -24.39 11.68 -5.18
N GLU A 435 -25.28 11.17 -4.33
CA GLU A 435 -26.60 10.71 -4.72
C GLU A 435 -27.49 11.89 -5.17
N GLU A 436 -27.37 13.07 -4.58
CA GLU A 436 -28.09 14.26 -5.02
C GLU A 436 -27.70 14.69 -6.44
N VAL A 437 -26.40 14.72 -6.75
CA VAL A 437 -25.88 14.99 -8.11
C VAL A 437 -26.43 13.96 -9.10
N LYS A 438 -26.34 12.68 -8.77
CA LYS A 438 -26.83 11.59 -9.61
C LYS A 438 -28.33 11.65 -9.83
N ARG A 439 -29.12 11.78 -8.75
CA ARG A 439 -30.60 11.83 -8.80
C ARG A 439 -31.13 13.03 -9.59
N SER A 440 -30.43 14.16 -9.52
CA SER A 440 -30.80 15.37 -10.25
C SER A 440 -30.34 15.38 -11.72
N GLY A 441 -29.60 14.33 -12.15
CA GLY A 441 -29.05 14.25 -13.52
C GLY A 441 -28.01 15.34 -13.81
N LYS A 442 -27.24 15.71 -12.78
CA LYS A 442 -26.19 16.73 -12.87
C LYS A 442 -24.81 16.10 -13.08
N ASP A 443 -23.88 16.87 -13.60
CA ASP A 443 -22.56 16.38 -14.00
C ASP A 443 -21.49 16.51 -12.90
N CYS A 444 -21.68 17.48 -12.01
CA CYS A 444 -20.81 17.73 -10.87
C CYS A 444 -21.54 18.49 -9.76
N LEU A 445 -20.94 18.58 -8.59
CA LEU A 445 -21.35 19.50 -7.54
C LEU A 445 -20.57 20.81 -7.67
N HIS A 446 -21.23 21.95 -7.59
CA HIS A 446 -20.60 23.27 -7.41
C HIS A 446 -21.06 23.87 -6.08
N ALA A 447 -20.20 23.79 -5.09
CA ALA A 447 -20.40 24.43 -3.80
C ALA A 447 -19.82 25.85 -3.86
N HIS A 448 -20.71 26.83 -3.78
CA HIS A 448 -20.34 28.23 -3.85
C HIS A 448 -19.81 28.76 -2.52
N ALA A 449 -18.97 29.78 -2.58
CA ALA A 449 -18.57 30.54 -1.41
C ALA A 449 -19.82 31.14 -0.73
N GLY A 450 -19.94 30.95 0.59
CA GLY A 450 -21.10 31.33 1.35
C GLY A 450 -20.97 31.02 2.83
N SER A 451 -22.02 30.51 3.43
CA SER A 451 -22.02 30.15 4.87
C SER A 451 -21.09 29.02 5.23
N ALA A 452 -20.87 28.03 4.32
CA ALA A 452 -20.06 26.85 4.54
C ALA A 452 -18.62 26.99 4.03
N LEU A 453 -18.40 27.73 2.96
CA LEU A 453 -17.12 27.83 2.26
C LEU A 453 -16.66 29.26 2.08
N ARG A 454 -15.34 29.51 2.22
CA ARG A 454 -14.74 30.83 1.87
C ARG A 454 -14.50 30.99 0.36
N ASN A 455 -14.37 29.91 -0.37
CA ASN A 455 -14.11 29.88 -1.81
C ASN A 455 -14.87 28.71 -2.43
N ASP A 456 -15.27 28.86 -3.68
CA ASP A 456 -15.95 27.81 -4.44
C ASP A 456 -15.15 26.50 -4.45
N GLU A 457 -15.90 25.40 -4.40
CA GLU A 457 -15.39 24.04 -4.65
C GLU A 457 -16.24 23.38 -5.73
N ILE A 458 -15.56 22.66 -6.61
CA ILE A 458 -16.22 21.86 -7.65
C ILE A 458 -15.79 20.42 -7.45
N VAL A 459 -16.79 19.55 -7.25
CA VAL A 459 -16.55 18.15 -6.87
C VAL A 459 -17.11 17.22 -7.95
N PHE A 460 -16.26 16.29 -8.38
CA PHE A 460 -16.63 15.26 -9.36
C PHE A 460 -16.63 13.90 -8.71
N TYR A 461 -17.62 13.09 -9.01
CA TYR A 461 -17.80 11.73 -8.51
C TYR A 461 -17.52 10.66 -9.55
N ASN A 462 -16.81 11.02 -10.64
CA ASN A 462 -16.38 10.11 -11.68
C ASN A 462 -14.98 10.48 -12.16
N GLU A 463 -14.04 9.54 -12.11
CA GLU A 463 -12.64 9.75 -12.51
C GLU A 463 -12.49 10.08 -14.01
N ALA A 464 -13.43 9.64 -14.84
CA ALA A 464 -13.42 9.95 -16.26
C ALA A 464 -13.80 11.41 -16.57
N ALA A 465 -14.35 12.13 -15.57
CA ALA A 465 -14.75 13.53 -15.72
C ALA A 465 -13.59 14.53 -15.72
N MET A 466 -12.33 14.06 -15.66
CA MET A 466 -11.17 14.93 -15.54
C MET A 466 -9.93 14.40 -16.26
N VAL A 467 -9.10 15.31 -16.73
CA VAL A 467 -7.78 14.99 -17.31
C VAL A 467 -6.76 16.09 -16.99
N LEU A 468 -5.56 15.69 -16.57
CA LEU A 468 -4.46 16.61 -16.30
C LEU A 468 -3.94 17.26 -17.59
N ASN A 469 -3.96 18.59 -17.66
CA ASN A 469 -3.45 19.32 -18.80
C ASN A 469 -2.08 19.94 -18.55
N TYR A 470 -1.88 20.50 -17.38
CA TYR A 470 -0.62 21.12 -17.02
C TYR A 470 -0.25 20.80 -15.59
N ILE A 471 1.06 20.61 -15.36
CA ILE A 471 1.64 20.65 -14.01
C ILE A 471 2.55 21.87 -13.92
N VAL A 472 2.40 22.62 -12.85
CA VAL A 472 3.13 23.85 -12.60
C VAL A 472 4.04 23.66 -11.40
N GLU A 473 5.35 23.88 -11.61
CA GLU A 473 6.37 23.89 -10.56
C GLU A 473 6.51 25.32 -10.02
N PHE A 474 6.40 25.45 -8.71
CA PHE A 474 6.57 26.69 -7.95
C PHE A 474 7.81 26.61 -7.06
N ALA A 475 8.51 27.75 -6.87
CA ALA A 475 9.66 27.88 -5.98
C ALA A 475 9.77 29.27 -5.37
#